data_7b9caac7359a7e767fed1a27be6d300c
#
_entry.id   7b9caac7359a7e767fed1a27be6d300c
#
_cell.length_a   1.000
_cell.length_b   1.000
_cell.length_c   1.000
_cell.angle_alpha   90.00
_cell.angle_beta   90.00
_cell.angle_gamma   90.00
#
_symmetry.space_group_name_H-M   'P 1'
#
loop_
_entity.id
_entity.type
_entity.pdbx_description
1 polymer ?
#
loop_
_entity_poly.entity_id
_entity_poly.type
_entity_poly.pdbx_seq_one_letter_code
_entity_poly.pdbx_strand_id
1 'polypeptide(L)'
;MRALFHFEEPAPAREPIHSDIPDVNGAELSSVYYGRRMAGDFYDFIRVGPNRVLFALLDVAGGLEDTRAIVSAAQRTFRTAGTELFARKDVNEADNMMELCLQLNQAILKAAGGVRSCPAFAGCYDESLGIVCYFNSGHTPGLARDRNGVTELPATGLPLGLFSHMVSNAPMVALEPGAVLLLASRGIVEARTKHEEFGLERVKAALQQSNGASAKELCVSVLEQMQQFTGTAPTHNDVTALALARKTPTV
;
A
#
# COMPACT_ATOMS: atom_id res chain seq x y z
N MET A 1 -8.82 -35.27 43.06
CA MET A 1 -8.83 -33.82 42.76
C MET A 1 -8.04 -33.63 41.47
N ARG A 2 -8.72 -33.66 40.32
CA ARG A 2 -8.11 -33.46 38.99
C ARG A 2 -8.28 -31.98 38.62
N ALA A 3 -7.17 -31.25 38.53
CA ALA A 3 -7.18 -29.90 38.00
C ALA A 3 -7.46 -29.95 36.50
N LEU A 4 -8.62 -29.44 36.10
CA LEU A 4 -8.98 -29.18 34.68
C LEU A 4 -8.20 -27.92 34.25
N PHE A 5 -7.13 -28.11 33.51
CA PHE A 5 -6.51 -27.02 32.77
C PHE A 5 -7.46 -26.67 31.60
N HIS A 6 -8.17 -25.58 31.72
CA HIS A 6 -8.80 -24.93 30.59
C HIS A 6 -7.69 -24.30 29.75
N PHE A 7 -7.38 -24.94 28.62
CA PHE A 7 -6.71 -24.25 27.54
C PHE A 7 -7.74 -23.31 26.91
N GLU A 8 -7.62 -22.02 27.18
CA GLU A 8 -8.30 -21.03 26.35
C GLU A 8 -7.76 -21.19 24.91
N GLU A 9 -8.65 -21.58 24.00
CA GLU A 9 -8.32 -21.53 22.57
C GLU A 9 -7.88 -20.09 22.24
N PRO A 10 -6.71 -19.89 21.58
CA PRO A 10 -6.30 -18.57 21.18
C PRO A 10 -7.40 -17.98 20.28
N ALA A 11 -7.86 -16.78 20.63
CA ALA A 11 -8.85 -16.07 19.85
C ALA A 11 -8.47 -16.10 18.37
N PRO A 12 -9.44 -16.36 17.45
CA PRO A 12 -9.15 -16.44 16.03
C PRO A 12 -8.38 -15.20 15.62
N ALA A 13 -7.29 -15.41 14.88
CA ALA A 13 -6.42 -14.34 14.41
C ALA A 13 -7.28 -13.28 13.74
N ARG A 14 -7.43 -12.12 14.38
CA ARG A 14 -8.11 -10.98 13.76
C ARG A 14 -7.38 -10.71 12.44
N GLU A 15 -8.18 -10.58 11.40
CA GLU A 15 -7.73 -10.06 10.09
C GLU A 15 -6.83 -8.84 10.32
N PRO A 16 -5.83 -8.56 9.45
CA PRO A 16 -5.15 -7.28 9.50
C PRO A 16 -6.25 -6.23 9.66
N ILE A 17 -6.12 -5.39 10.69
CA ILE A 17 -7.18 -4.49 11.10
C ILE A 17 -7.48 -3.63 9.88
N HIS A 18 -8.65 -3.81 9.27
CA HIS A 18 -9.09 -2.94 8.21
C HIS A 18 -9.22 -1.55 8.84
N SER A 19 -8.38 -0.62 8.41
CA SER A 19 -8.62 0.77 8.74
C SER A 19 -9.79 1.25 7.92
N ASP A 20 -10.69 1.97 8.56
CA ASP A 20 -11.69 2.74 7.83
C ASP A 20 -10.96 3.69 6.88
N ILE A 21 -11.38 3.70 5.62
CA ILE A 21 -10.83 4.64 4.64
C ILE A 21 -11.28 6.04 5.06
N PRO A 22 -10.36 6.96 5.37
CA PRO A 22 -10.75 8.29 5.82
C PRO A 22 -11.38 9.09 4.67
N ASP A 23 -12.34 9.93 5.01
CA ASP A 23 -12.85 10.94 4.06
C ASP A 23 -11.71 11.86 3.63
N VAL A 24 -11.63 12.14 2.33
CA VAL A 24 -10.60 12.99 1.72
C VAL A 24 -11.28 14.13 0.98
N ASN A 25 -10.96 15.37 1.35
CA ASN A 25 -11.54 16.53 0.67
C ASN A 25 -11.02 16.63 -0.78
N GLY A 26 -11.96 16.69 -1.73
CA GLY A 26 -11.61 16.81 -3.14
C GLY A 26 -10.92 15.58 -3.76
N ALA A 27 -10.91 14.46 -3.06
CA ALA A 27 -10.38 13.21 -3.59
C ALA A 27 -11.20 12.00 -3.09
N GLU A 28 -10.90 10.83 -3.61
CA GLU A 28 -11.43 9.55 -3.20
C GLU A 28 -10.29 8.57 -3.00
N LEU A 29 -10.29 7.88 -1.87
CA LEU A 29 -9.40 6.74 -1.60
C LEU A 29 -10.20 5.46 -1.66
N SER A 30 -9.61 4.42 -2.20
CA SER A 30 -10.18 3.07 -2.18
C SER A 30 -9.09 2.02 -2.19
N SER A 31 -9.38 0.86 -1.64
CA SER A 31 -8.58 -0.34 -1.80
C SER A 31 -9.50 -1.53 -2.00
N VAL A 32 -9.03 -2.48 -2.81
CA VAL A 32 -9.68 -3.78 -3.00
C VAL A 32 -8.62 -4.84 -2.79
N TYR A 33 -8.93 -5.77 -1.92
CA TYR A 33 -8.08 -6.91 -1.59
C TYR A 33 -8.79 -8.21 -1.93
N TYR A 34 -8.08 -9.11 -2.58
CA TYR A 34 -8.51 -10.46 -2.82
C TYR A 34 -7.35 -11.42 -2.59
N GLY A 35 -7.51 -12.35 -1.68
CA GLY A 35 -6.48 -13.33 -1.38
C GLY A 35 -6.99 -14.44 -0.49
N ARG A 36 -6.32 -15.59 -0.55
CA ARG A 36 -6.54 -16.70 0.38
C ARG A 36 -5.67 -16.58 1.63
N ARG A 37 -5.12 -15.42 1.91
CA ARG A 37 -4.21 -15.16 3.03
C ARG A 37 -3.00 -16.10 3.07
N MET A 38 -2.43 -16.36 1.91
CA MET A 38 -1.25 -17.21 1.82
C MET A 38 0.06 -16.42 1.87
N ALA A 39 0.01 -15.13 1.60
CA ALA A 39 1.11 -14.18 1.71
C ALA A 39 0.60 -12.91 2.41
N GLY A 40 1.44 -12.03 2.85
CA GLY A 40 1.06 -10.95 3.75
C GLY A 40 0.97 -9.58 3.11
N ASP A 41 0.12 -9.37 2.09
CA ASP A 41 -0.21 -7.99 1.69
C ASP A 41 -0.88 -7.27 2.87
N PHE A 42 -0.34 -6.10 3.20
CA PHE A 42 -0.87 -5.21 4.22
C PHE A 42 -1.05 -3.83 3.66
N TYR A 43 -2.21 -3.23 3.85
CA TYR A 43 -2.46 -1.83 3.53
C TYR A 43 -3.15 -1.11 4.70
N ASP A 44 -2.89 0.18 4.82
CA ASP A 44 -3.50 1.01 5.86
C ASP A 44 -3.65 2.46 5.40
N PHE A 45 -4.60 3.17 6.04
CA PHE A 45 -4.86 4.59 5.82
C PHE A 45 -5.02 5.26 7.16
N ILE A 46 -4.43 6.43 7.35
CA ILE A 46 -4.68 7.25 8.54
C ILE A 46 -4.75 8.73 8.17
N ARG A 47 -5.73 9.42 8.74
CA ARG A 47 -5.75 10.88 8.72
C ARG A 47 -4.79 11.42 9.76
N VAL A 48 -3.86 12.27 9.32
CA VAL A 48 -2.81 12.86 10.15
C VAL A 48 -2.89 14.40 10.09
N GLY A 49 -3.82 14.95 10.83
CA GLY A 49 -4.11 16.39 10.79
C GLY A 49 -5.25 16.76 9.85
N PRO A 50 -5.51 18.07 9.65
CA PRO A 50 -6.69 18.54 8.94
C PRO A 50 -6.67 18.26 7.44
N ASN A 51 -5.48 18.28 6.80
CA ASN A 51 -5.35 18.24 5.35
C ASN A 51 -4.46 17.10 4.85
N ARG A 52 -4.05 16.16 5.71
CA ARG A 52 -3.13 15.09 5.32
C ARG A 52 -3.68 13.71 5.60
N VAL A 53 -3.49 12.83 4.63
CA VAL A 53 -3.81 11.41 4.75
C VAL A 53 -2.57 10.61 4.37
N LEU A 54 -2.12 9.75 5.28
CA LEU A 54 -1.11 8.74 4.98
C LEU A 54 -1.78 7.48 4.46
N PHE A 55 -1.14 6.83 3.51
CA PHE A 55 -1.53 5.51 3.00
C PHE A 55 -0.28 4.66 2.78
N ALA A 56 -0.43 3.35 2.92
CA ALA A 56 0.66 2.41 2.70
C ALA A 56 0.16 1.10 2.13
N LEU A 57 0.99 0.45 1.34
CA LEU A 57 0.84 -0.91 0.85
C LEU A 57 2.19 -1.62 1.01
N LEU A 58 2.19 -2.73 1.74
CA LEU A 58 3.37 -3.56 2.00
C LEU A 58 3.10 -4.98 1.53
N ASP A 59 4.12 -5.61 0.96
CA ASP A 59 4.15 -7.03 0.63
C ASP A 59 5.12 -7.73 1.61
N VAL A 60 4.58 -8.53 2.51
CA VAL A 60 5.37 -9.23 3.53
C VAL A 60 5.55 -10.69 3.12
N ALA A 61 6.75 -11.03 2.67
CA ALA A 61 7.06 -12.40 2.24
C ALA A 61 6.99 -13.41 3.39
N GLY A 62 6.29 -14.54 3.21
CA GLY A 62 6.22 -15.64 4.17
C GLY A 62 4.79 -16.14 4.45
N GLY A 63 4.69 -17.22 5.21
CA GLY A 63 3.39 -17.76 5.65
C GLY A 63 2.71 -16.88 6.69
N LEU A 64 1.40 -17.06 6.87
CA LEU A 64 0.55 -16.22 7.73
C LEU A 64 1.07 -16.08 9.17
N GLU A 65 1.55 -17.17 9.77
CA GLU A 65 2.07 -17.15 11.15
C GLU A 65 3.37 -16.34 11.25
N ASP A 66 4.27 -16.49 10.27
CA ASP A 66 5.55 -15.79 10.22
C ASP A 66 5.39 -14.28 9.97
N THR A 67 4.37 -13.91 9.18
CA THR A 67 4.17 -12.51 8.76
C THR A 67 3.36 -11.71 9.77
N ARG A 68 2.58 -12.35 10.64
CA ARG A 68 1.66 -11.70 11.59
C ARG A 68 2.36 -10.70 12.52
N ALA A 69 3.49 -11.10 13.10
CA ALA A 69 4.26 -10.23 14.00
C ALA A 69 4.80 -9.01 13.25
N ILE A 70 5.26 -9.21 12.01
CA ILE A 70 5.80 -8.17 11.14
C ILE A 70 4.70 -7.18 10.75
N VAL A 71 3.56 -7.68 10.25
CA VAL A 71 2.41 -6.84 9.87
C VAL A 71 1.91 -6.03 11.06
N SER A 72 1.78 -6.65 12.24
CA SER A 72 1.34 -5.94 13.46
C SER A 72 2.33 -4.86 13.90
N ALA A 73 3.64 -5.10 13.78
CA ALA A 73 4.66 -4.13 14.09
C ALA A 73 4.67 -2.98 13.07
N ALA A 74 4.59 -3.29 11.78
CA ALA A 74 4.52 -2.31 10.71
C ALA A 74 3.28 -1.42 10.85
N GLN A 75 2.09 -1.99 11.09
CA GLN A 75 0.86 -1.23 11.28
C GLN A 75 0.95 -0.29 12.48
N ARG A 76 1.40 -0.80 13.64
CA ARG A 76 1.56 0.02 14.84
C ARG A 76 2.50 1.19 14.58
N THR A 77 3.67 0.92 13.98
CA THR A 77 4.65 1.96 13.68
C THR A 77 4.11 2.96 12.66
N PHE A 78 3.46 2.50 11.58
CA PHE A 78 2.84 3.37 10.60
C PHE A 78 1.84 4.34 11.25
N ARG A 79 0.99 3.86 12.15
CA ARG A 79 -0.01 4.68 12.82
C ARG A 79 0.59 5.61 13.87
N THR A 80 1.50 5.12 14.74
CA THR A 80 2.06 5.96 15.81
C THR A 80 3.05 6.98 15.25
N ALA A 81 4.08 6.54 14.52
CA ALA A 81 5.07 7.43 13.94
C ALA A 81 4.44 8.36 12.87
N GLY A 82 3.54 7.82 12.03
CA GLY A 82 2.82 8.65 11.05
C GLY A 82 2.05 9.78 11.72
N THR A 83 1.33 9.51 12.80
CA THR A 83 0.63 10.57 13.55
C THR A 83 1.59 11.57 14.17
N GLU A 84 2.67 11.11 14.83
CA GLU A 84 3.64 11.98 15.47
C GLU A 84 4.37 12.89 14.48
N LEU A 85 4.78 12.35 13.34
CA LEU A 85 5.54 13.07 12.33
C LEU A 85 4.70 14.07 11.53
N PHE A 86 3.44 13.74 11.21
CA PHE A 86 2.64 14.50 10.25
C PHE A 86 1.49 15.32 10.85
N ALA A 87 1.20 15.21 12.14
CA ALA A 87 0.10 15.96 12.77
C ALA A 87 0.36 17.48 12.87
N ARG A 88 1.61 17.92 12.81
CA ARG A 88 1.98 19.35 12.90
C ARG A 88 1.67 20.08 11.59
N LYS A 89 1.38 21.40 11.68
CA LYS A 89 1.12 22.23 10.49
C LYS A 89 2.35 22.40 9.62
N ASP A 90 3.48 22.77 10.25
CA ASP A 90 4.74 23.06 9.56
C ASP A 90 5.64 21.82 9.62
N VAL A 91 5.47 20.93 8.64
CA VAL A 91 6.29 19.72 8.51
C VAL A 91 7.07 19.75 7.20
N ASN A 92 8.30 19.30 7.25
CA ASN A 92 9.02 18.88 6.04
C ASN A 92 8.54 17.46 5.69
N GLU A 93 7.65 17.35 4.72
CA GLU A 93 7.03 16.06 4.37
C GLU A 93 8.07 15.05 3.87
N ALA A 94 9.08 15.49 3.12
CA ALA A 94 10.12 14.61 2.63
C ALA A 94 10.96 14.03 3.78
N ASP A 95 11.40 14.87 4.72
CA ASP A 95 12.16 14.41 5.88
C ASP A 95 11.33 13.46 6.76
N ASN A 96 10.05 13.79 6.96
CA ASN A 96 9.15 12.97 7.75
C ASN A 96 8.82 11.63 7.08
N MET A 97 8.68 11.61 5.75
CA MET A 97 8.51 10.35 5.00
C MET A 97 9.76 9.46 5.09
N MET A 98 10.95 10.05 5.03
CA MET A 98 12.19 9.30 5.22
C MET A 98 12.31 8.75 6.64
N GLU A 99 11.96 9.55 7.66
CA GLU A 99 11.96 9.11 9.07
C GLU A 99 10.94 7.99 9.29
N LEU A 100 9.73 8.10 8.73
CA LEU A 100 8.72 7.04 8.77
C LEU A 100 9.25 5.73 8.13
N CYS A 101 9.91 5.84 6.99
CA CYS A 101 10.56 4.71 6.31
C CYS A 101 11.59 4.02 7.21
N LEU A 102 12.45 4.79 7.88
CA LEU A 102 13.46 4.26 8.80
C LEU A 102 12.83 3.57 10.01
N GLN A 103 11.81 4.16 10.62
CA GLN A 103 11.13 3.58 11.78
C GLN A 103 10.38 2.30 11.40
N LEU A 104 9.73 2.25 10.23
CA LEU A 104 9.12 1.04 9.71
C LEU A 104 10.15 -0.06 9.48
N ASN A 105 11.28 0.26 8.87
CA ASN A 105 12.36 -0.68 8.64
C ASN A 105 12.87 -1.29 9.94
N GLN A 106 13.13 -0.47 10.96
CA GLN A 106 13.59 -0.93 12.27
C GLN A 106 12.55 -1.82 12.97
N ALA A 107 11.28 -1.44 12.90
CA ALA A 107 10.20 -2.23 13.49
C ALA A 107 10.06 -3.60 12.82
N ILE A 108 10.17 -3.66 11.49
CA ILE A 108 10.12 -4.89 10.71
C ILE A 108 11.31 -5.80 11.03
N LEU A 109 12.53 -5.28 11.03
CA LEU A 109 13.74 -6.05 11.39
C LEU A 109 13.64 -6.65 12.79
N LYS A 110 13.16 -5.87 13.74
CA LYS A 110 12.97 -6.32 15.12
C LYS A 110 11.89 -7.41 15.22
N ALA A 111 10.76 -7.23 14.54
CA ALA A 111 9.64 -8.18 14.58
C ALA A 111 9.97 -9.49 13.85
N ALA A 112 10.75 -9.42 12.78
CA ALA A 112 11.17 -10.58 12.00
C ALA A 112 12.26 -11.42 12.71
N GLY A 113 12.92 -10.87 13.71
CA GLY A 113 14.06 -11.54 14.37
C GLY A 113 15.25 -11.78 13.44
N GLY A 114 15.32 -11.08 12.30
CA GLY A 114 16.35 -11.24 11.29
C GLY A 114 15.97 -10.58 9.96
N VAL A 115 16.68 -10.96 8.91
CA VAL A 115 16.45 -10.40 7.56
C VAL A 115 15.15 -10.94 6.96
N ARG A 116 14.28 -10.04 6.54
CA ARG A 116 13.03 -10.36 5.84
C ARG A 116 12.71 -9.27 4.83
N SER A 117 12.57 -9.64 3.56
CA SER A 117 12.20 -8.69 2.51
C SER A 117 10.73 -8.27 2.63
N CYS A 118 10.49 -6.99 2.82
CA CYS A 118 9.17 -6.39 2.87
C CYS A 118 9.12 -5.18 1.90
N PRO A 119 8.88 -5.41 0.61
CA PRO A 119 8.61 -4.32 -0.32
C PRO A 119 7.46 -3.45 0.18
N ALA A 120 7.62 -2.12 0.10
CA ALA A 120 6.64 -1.20 0.64
C ALA A 120 6.52 0.06 -0.22
N PHE A 121 5.30 0.54 -0.41
CA PHE A 121 5.02 1.88 -0.89
C PHE A 121 4.21 2.61 0.18
N ALA A 122 4.66 3.79 0.59
CA ALA A 122 3.86 4.66 1.44
C ALA A 122 3.87 6.09 0.93
N GLY A 123 2.77 6.80 1.13
CA GLY A 123 2.61 8.18 0.69
C GLY A 123 1.83 9.03 1.70
N CYS A 124 2.13 10.32 1.70
CA CYS A 124 1.37 11.36 2.38
C CYS A 124 0.70 12.22 1.30
N TYR A 125 -0.62 12.23 1.27
CA TYR A 125 -1.39 13.13 0.41
C TYR A 125 -1.77 14.38 1.17
N ASP A 126 -1.36 15.54 0.67
CA ASP A 126 -1.83 16.85 1.12
C ASP A 126 -3.02 17.29 0.27
N GLU A 127 -4.22 17.32 0.88
CA GLU A 127 -5.48 17.68 0.22
C GLU A 127 -5.48 19.11 -0.29
N SER A 128 -4.81 20.03 0.41
CA SER A 128 -4.80 21.45 0.07
C SER A 128 -3.95 21.75 -1.16
N LEU A 129 -2.85 21.02 -1.31
CA LEU A 129 -1.91 21.18 -2.41
C LEU A 129 -2.20 20.19 -3.55
N GLY A 130 -2.82 19.05 -3.26
CA GLY A 130 -2.99 17.97 -4.22
C GLY A 130 -1.66 17.30 -4.58
N ILE A 131 -0.79 17.16 -3.59
CA ILE A 131 0.55 16.59 -3.74
C ILE A 131 0.63 15.29 -2.92
N VAL A 132 1.31 14.30 -3.47
CA VAL A 132 1.73 13.09 -2.75
C VAL A 132 3.24 13.12 -2.58
N CYS A 133 3.71 13.16 -1.34
CA CYS A 133 5.07 12.83 -0.97
C CYS A 133 5.15 11.34 -0.64
N TYR A 134 6.09 10.58 -1.23
CA TYR A 134 6.10 9.13 -1.09
C TYR A 134 7.51 8.56 -0.95
N PHE A 135 7.61 7.35 -0.41
CA PHE A 135 8.74 6.45 -0.66
C PHE A 135 8.23 5.14 -1.29
N ASN A 136 9.07 4.56 -2.13
CA ASN A 136 8.88 3.23 -2.67
C ASN A 136 10.11 2.37 -2.33
N SER A 137 9.98 1.56 -1.30
CA SER A 137 11.03 0.66 -0.83
C SER A 137 10.91 -0.71 -1.52
N GLY A 138 11.21 -0.73 -2.82
CA GLY A 138 11.25 -1.96 -3.63
C GLY A 138 9.89 -2.60 -3.93
N HIS A 139 8.79 -1.88 -3.74
CA HIS A 139 7.46 -2.29 -4.19
C HIS A 139 7.33 -2.10 -5.71
N THR A 140 6.33 -2.72 -6.33
CA THR A 140 5.96 -2.42 -7.71
C THR A 140 5.80 -0.91 -7.89
N PRO A 141 6.16 -0.34 -9.05
CA PRO A 141 6.00 1.08 -9.28
C PRO A 141 4.56 1.55 -9.02
N GLY A 142 4.40 2.67 -8.31
CA GLY A 142 3.13 3.38 -8.32
C GLY A 142 2.87 3.95 -9.72
N LEU A 143 1.63 4.07 -10.11
CA LEU A 143 1.23 4.59 -11.42
C LEU A 143 0.38 5.85 -11.23
N ALA A 144 0.90 6.99 -11.64
CA ALA A 144 0.16 8.25 -11.64
C ALA A 144 -0.35 8.53 -13.06
N ARG A 145 -1.67 8.66 -13.24
CA ARG A 145 -2.30 9.05 -14.50
C ARG A 145 -2.85 10.46 -14.39
N ASP A 146 -2.50 11.27 -15.35
CA ASP A 146 -3.07 12.59 -15.60
C ASP A 146 -3.50 12.74 -17.07
N ARG A 147 -3.77 13.97 -17.51
CA ARG A 147 -4.10 14.29 -18.91
C ARG A 147 -2.97 14.02 -19.93
N ASN A 148 -1.73 13.90 -19.45
CA ASN A 148 -0.55 13.68 -20.29
C ASN A 148 -0.23 12.19 -20.46
N GLY A 149 -0.84 11.33 -19.66
CA GLY A 149 -0.63 9.89 -19.69
C GLY A 149 -0.34 9.28 -18.33
N VAL A 150 0.35 8.14 -18.33
CA VAL A 150 0.73 7.41 -17.12
C VAL A 150 2.22 7.58 -16.86
N THR A 151 2.55 8.03 -15.65
CA THR A 151 3.92 8.14 -15.13
C THR A 151 4.15 7.07 -14.08
N GLU A 152 5.27 6.38 -14.15
CA GLU A 152 5.71 5.46 -13.10
C GLU A 152 6.36 6.21 -11.95
N LEU A 153 6.05 5.77 -10.73
CA LEU A 153 6.70 6.18 -9.48
C LEU A 153 7.61 5.02 -9.03
N PRO A 154 8.87 5.01 -9.47
CA PRO A 154 9.77 3.89 -9.29
C PRO A 154 10.22 3.72 -7.84
N ALA A 155 10.93 2.63 -7.56
CA ALA A 155 11.57 2.42 -6.27
C ALA A 155 12.56 3.56 -5.94
N THR A 156 12.48 4.08 -4.72
CA THR A 156 13.35 5.12 -4.17
C THR A 156 14.37 4.56 -3.18
N GLY A 157 14.25 3.28 -2.86
CA GLY A 157 15.13 2.56 -1.95
C GLY A 157 14.94 1.04 -2.06
N LEU A 158 15.67 0.31 -1.22
CA LEU A 158 15.60 -1.14 -1.14
C LEU A 158 14.39 -1.58 -0.29
N PRO A 159 13.89 -2.83 -0.44
CA PRO A 159 12.84 -3.37 0.40
C PRO A 159 13.16 -3.23 1.89
N LEU A 160 12.13 -2.91 2.69
CA LEU A 160 12.24 -2.85 4.14
C LEU A 160 12.63 -4.22 4.72
N GLY A 161 13.31 -4.22 5.86
CA GLY A 161 13.69 -5.44 6.57
C GLY A 161 14.91 -6.18 6.02
N LEU A 162 15.58 -5.65 4.98
CA LEU A 162 16.80 -6.26 4.44
C LEU A 162 18.08 -5.77 5.14
N PHE A 163 18.17 -4.48 5.43
CA PHE A 163 19.37 -3.87 5.97
C PHE A 163 19.04 -2.94 7.14
N SER A 164 19.91 -2.89 8.13
CA SER A 164 19.75 -1.97 9.28
C SER A 164 19.94 -0.50 8.90
N HIS A 165 20.70 -0.24 7.86
CA HIS A 165 20.92 1.11 7.32
C HIS A 165 20.26 1.18 5.95
N MET A 166 19.41 2.14 5.78
CA MET A 166 18.71 2.40 4.51
C MET A 166 19.01 3.82 4.05
N VAL A 167 19.24 3.93 2.74
CA VAL A 167 19.16 5.21 2.05
C VAL A 167 17.87 5.18 1.26
N SER A 168 16.99 6.10 1.55
CA SER A 168 15.73 6.29 0.82
C SER A 168 15.61 7.74 0.40
N ASN A 169 14.78 7.99 -0.58
CA ASN A 169 14.40 9.31 -1.04
C ASN A 169 12.88 9.41 -0.97
N ALA A 170 12.37 10.61 -0.71
CA ALA A 170 10.94 10.88 -0.64
C ALA A 170 10.54 11.95 -1.67
N PRO A 171 10.44 11.60 -2.95
CA PRO A 171 10.00 12.52 -3.98
C PRO A 171 8.54 12.90 -3.82
N MET A 172 8.15 13.97 -4.51
CA MET A 172 6.79 14.48 -4.56
C MET A 172 6.23 14.37 -5.97
N VAL A 173 4.95 14.02 -6.07
CA VAL A 173 4.19 14.04 -7.32
C VAL A 173 2.92 14.87 -7.13
N ALA A 174 2.67 15.79 -8.05
CA ALA A 174 1.42 16.53 -8.09
C ALA A 174 0.33 15.68 -8.75
N LEU A 175 -0.82 15.59 -8.10
CA LEU A 175 -2.03 15.03 -8.68
C LEU A 175 -2.92 16.19 -9.09
N GLU A 176 -2.95 16.52 -10.38
CA GLU A 176 -3.87 17.50 -10.95
C GLU A 176 -5.33 17.07 -10.75
N PRO A 177 -6.31 18.00 -10.76
CA PRO A 177 -7.72 17.63 -10.77
C PRO A 177 -8.04 16.61 -11.88
N GLY A 178 -8.65 15.48 -11.50
CA GLY A 178 -8.90 14.34 -12.38
C GLY A 178 -7.75 13.34 -12.52
N ALA A 179 -6.60 13.60 -11.87
CA ALA A 179 -5.50 12.65 -11.81
C ALA A 179 -5.79 11.52 -10.83
N VAL A 180 -5.16 10.37 -11.07
CA VAL A 180 -5.31 9.17 -10.25
C VAL A 180 -3.93 8.57 -9.97
N LEU A 181 -3.67 8.22 -8.72
CA LEU A 181 -2.57 7.35 -8.31
C LEU A 181 -3.12 5.95 -8.07
N LEU A 182 -2.49 4.94 -8.68
CA LEU A 182 -2.79 3.52 -8.49
C LEU A 182 -1.56 2.79 -7.97
N LEU A 183 -1.75 2.00 -6.93
CA LEU A 183 -0.79 1.00 -6.45
C LEU A 183 -1.37 -0.38 -6.71
N ALA A 184 -0.59 -1.26 -7.30
CA ALA A 184 -0.94 -2.65 -7.53
C ALA A 184 0.12 -3.54 -6.86
N SER A 185 -0.31 -4.47 -6.01
CA SER A 185 0.64 -5.38 -5.37
C SER A 185 1.29 -6.32 -6.37
N ARG A 186 2.39 -6.92 -5.97
CA ARG A 186 3.12 -7.90 -6.76
C ARG A 186 2.24 -9.06 -7.21
N GLY A 187 1.27 -9.47 -6.39
CA GLY A 187 0.33 -10.53 -6.75
C GLY A 187 -0.53 -10.20 -7.97
N ILE A 188 -0.80 -8.92 -8.27
CA ILE A 188 -1.46 -8.51 -9.50
C ILE A 188 -0.49 -8.56 -10.67
N VAL A 189 0.68 -7.93 -10.52
CA VAL A 189 1.66 -7.77 -11.60
C VAL A 189 2.24 -9.12 -12.04
N GLU A 190 2.55 -10.00 -11.08
CA GLU A 190 3.11 -11.34 -11.32
C GLU A 190 2.03 -12.42 -11.53
N ALA A 191 0.74 -12.06 -11.51
CA ALA A 191 -0.34 -13.00 -11.84
C ALA A 191 -0.09 -13.59 -13.23
N ARG A 192 -0.20 -14.91 -13.34
CA ARG A 192 0.27 -15.57 -14.56
C ARG A 192 -0.65 -16.66 -15.08
N THR A 193 -0.62 -16.80 -16.39
CA THR A 193 -1.05 -18.01 -17.10
C THR A 193 0.13 -19.00 -17.12
N LYS A 194 -0.01 -20.10 -17.85
CA LYS A 194 1.12 -21.04 -18.10
C LYS A 194 2.26 -20.41 -18.91
N HIS A 195 2.01 -19.34 -19.66
CA HIS A 195 2.93 -18.84 -20.69
C HIS A 195 3.43 -17.42 -20.42
N GLU A 196 2.65 -16.59 -19.72
CA GLU A 196 2.99 -15.18 -19.51
C GLU A 196 2.44 -14.63 -18.17
N GLU A 197 3.03 -13.51 -17.74
CA GLU A 197 2.55 -12.73 -16.60
C GLU A 197 1.57 -11.65 -17.04
N PHE A 198 0.68 -11.22 -16.14
CA PHE A 198 -0.20 -10.09 -16.37
C PHE A 198 0.62 -8.84 -16.68
N GLY A 199 1.61 -8.57 -15.84
CA GLY A 199 2.62 -7.55 -16.06
C GLY A 199 2.14 -6.12 -15.80
N LEU A 200 3.10 -5.23 -15.59
CA LEU A 200 2.83 -3.81 -15.30
C LEU A 200 2.16 -3.09 -16.49
N GLU A 201 2.45 -3.50 -17.72
CA GLU A 201 1.88 -2.85 -18.93
C GLU A 201 0.36 -3.04 -19.01
N ARG A 202 -0.18 -4.19 -18.61
CA ARG A 202 -1.64 -4.38 -18.54
C ARG A 202 -2.28 -3.56 -17.43
N VAL A 203 -1.59 -3.38 -16.30
CA VAL A 203 -2.05 -2.48 -15.22
C VAL A 203 -2.09 -1.02 -15.72
N LYS A 204 -1.08 -0.56 -16.45
CA LYS A 204 -1.07 0.76 -17.08
C LYS A 204 -2.21 0.93 -18.09
N ALA A 205 -2.43 -0.08 -18.93
CA ALA A 205 -3.52 -0.05 -19.90
C ALA A 205 -4.90 0.05 -19.20
N ALA A 206 -5.12 -0.71 -18.12
CA ALA A 206 -6.33 -0.61 -17.31
C ALA A 206 -6.51 0.79 -16.72
N LEU A 207 -5.43 1.37 -16.19
CA LEU A 207 -5.44 2.72 -15.64
C LEU A 207 -5.74 3.78 -16.72
N GLN A 208 -5.18 3.65 -17.92
CA GLN A 208 -5.44 4.56 -19.05
C GLN A 208 -6.90 4.50 -19.51
N GLN A 209 -7.50 3.32 -19.51
CA GLN A 209 -8.89 3.10 -19.94
C GLN A 209 -9.93 3.56 -18.91
N SER A 210 -9.55 3.79 -17.67
CA SER A 210 -10.43 4.11 -16.54
C SER A 210 -10.87 5.57 -16.46
N ASN A 211 -10.99 6.29 -17.59
CA ASN A 211 -11.40 7.70 -17.59
C ASN A 211 -12.76 7.91 -16.92
N GLY A 212 -12.79 8.77 -15.89
CA GLY A 212 -14.00 9.11 -15.14
C GLY A 212 -14.44 8.05 -14.12
N ALA A 213 -13.72 6.94 -13.97
CA ALA A 213 -14.01 5.94 -12.97
C ALA A 213 -13.66 6.47 -11.56
N SER A 214 -14.44 6.06 -10.56
CA SER A 214 -14.10 6.25 -9.15
C SER A 214 -12.86 5.44 -8.76
N ALA A 215 -12.22 5.79 -7.65
CA ALA A 215 -11.08 5.02 -7.15
C ALA A 215 -11.44 3.54 -6.92
N LYS A 216 -12.66 3.27 -6.44
CA LYS A 216 -13.16 1.92 -6.22
C LYS A 216 -13.36 1.15 -7.53
N GLU A 217 -14.02 1.76 -8.52
CA GLU A 217 -14.25 1.15 -9.83
C GLU A 217 -12.95 0.81 -10.52
N LEU A 218 -11.95 1.69 -10.42
CA LEU A 218 -10.62 1.41 -10.94
C LEU A 218 -9.97 0.18 -10.28
N CYS A 219 -9.95 0.13 -8.95
CA CYS A 219 -9.40 -1.02 -8.24
C CYS A 219 -10.10 -2.34 -8.64
N VAL A 220 -11.44 -2.33 -8.71
CA VAL A 220 -12.23 -3.49 -9.14
C VAL A 220 -11.88 -3.89 -10.58
N SER A 221 -11.84 -2.92 -11.51
CA SER A 221 -11.52 -3.18 -12.92
C SER A 221 -10.15 -3.82 -13.12
N VAL A 222 -9.12 -3.36 -12.37
CA VAL A 222 -7.78 -3.96 -12.44
C VAL A 222 -7.80 -5.42 -11.99
N LEU A 223 -8.51 -5.74 -10.90
CA LEU A 223 -8.64 -7.11 -10.43
C LEU A 223 -9.42 -8.00 -11.41
N GLU A 224 -10.51 -7.49 -11.95
CA GLU A 224 -11.31 -8.22 -12.95
C GLU A 224 -10.51 -8.52 -14.22
N GLN A 225 -9.75 -7.57 -14.73
CA GLN A 225 -8.87 -7.78 -15.89
C GLN A 225 -7.79 -8.81 -15.61
N MET A 226 -7.18 -8.77 -14.42
CA MET A 226 -6.22 -9.78 -13.98
C MET A 226 -6.88 -11.17 -13.89
N GLN A 227 -8.07 -11.27 -13.30
CA GLN A 227 -8.80 -12.54 -13.19
C GLN A 227 -9.22 -13.10 -14.57
N GLN A 228 -9.67 -12.24 -15.47
CA GLN A 228 -9.98 -12.63 -16.86
C GLN A 228 -8.74 -13.15 -17.57
N PHE A 229 -7.59 -12.52 -17.37
CA PHE A 229 -6.32 -12.94 -17.94
C PHE A 229 -5.86 -14.31 -17.38
N THR A 230 -5.92 -14.51 -16.07
CA THR A 230 -5.48 -15.75 -15.41
C THR A 230 -6.48 -16.90 -15.57
N GLY A 231 -7.75 -16.59 -15.80
CA GLY A 231 -8.83 -17.57 -15.90
C GLY A 231 -8.97 -18.39 -14.61
N THR A 232 -8.85 -19.70 -14.73
CA THR A 232 -8.93 -20.65 -13.60
C THR A 232 -7.57 -20.93 -12.94
N ALA A 233 -6.50 -20.25 -13.35
CA ALA A 233 -5.19 -20.45 -12.74
C ALA A 233 -5.22 -19.99 -11.26
N PRO A 234 -4.64 -20.77 -10.33
CA PRO A 234 -4.61 -20.38 -8.93
C PRO A 234 -3.74 -19.14 -8.75
N THR A 235 -4.24 -18.17 -7.99
CA THR A 235 -3.42 -17.07 -7.49
C THR A 235 -2.54 -17.58 -6.35
N HIS A 236 -1.25 -17.38 -6.46
CA HIS A 236 -0.27 -17.83 -5.45
C HIS A 236 0.02 -16.77 -4.39
N ASN A 237 -0.26 -15.51 -4.69
CA ASN A 237 -0.04 -14.36 -3.82
C ASN A 237 -1.36 -13.66 -3.54
N ASP A 238 -1.40 -12.90 -2.45
CA ASP A 238 -2.47 -11.94 -2.20
C ASP A 238 -2.43 -10.86 -3.29
N VAL A 239 -3.58 -10.35 -3.66
CA VAL A 239 -3.73 -9.32 -4.68
C VAL A 239 -4.42 -8.10 -4.09
N THR A 240 -3.77 -6.96 -4.16
CA THR A 240 -4.24 -5.71 -3.60
C THR A 240 -4.09 -4.59 -4.62
N ALA A 241 -5.18 -3.88 -4.87
CA ALA A 241 -5.17 -2.62 -5.59
C ALA A 241 -5.59 -1.49 -4.64
N LEU A 242 -4.85 -0.37 -4.64
CA LEU A 242 -5.14 0.83 -3.88
C LEU A 242 -5.12 2.02 -4.83
N ALA A 243 -6.14 2.86 -4.79
CA ALA A 243 -6.23 4.04 -5.64
C ALA A 243 -6.58 5.31 -4.85
N LEU A 244 -5.97 6.42 -5.25
CA LEU A 244 -6.28 7.78 -4.84
C LEU A 244 -6.65 8.57 -6.10
N ALA A 245 -7.91 8.98 -6.22
CA ALA A 245 -8.43 9.76 -7.33
C ALA A 245 -8.75 11.19 -6.89
N ARG A 246 -8.05 12.19 -7.44
CA ARG A 246 -8.37 13.60 -7.20
C ARG A 246 -9.56 14.01 -8.04
N LYS A 247 -10.61 14.49 -7.38
CA LYS A 247 -11.85 14.94 -8.06
C LYS A 247 -11.62 16.22 -8.87
N THR A 248 -12.29 16.32 -9.99
CA THR A 248 -12.39 17.59 -10.70
C THR A 248 -13.36 18.47 -9.93
N PRO A 249 -13.04 19.76 -9.65
CA PRO A 249 -13.99 20.67 -9.03
C PRO A 249 -15.27 20.72 -9.87
N THR A 250 -16.41 20.55 -9.21
CA THR A 250 -17.71 20.79 -9.85
C THR A 250 -17.84 22.30 -10.02
N VAL A 251 -17.95 22.77 -11.25
CA VAL A 251 -18.21 24.18 -11.60
C VAL A 251 -19.65 24.54 -11.24
#